data_2075733405c7c7582b96d859e2e5b221
#
_entry.id   2075733405c7c7582b96d859e2e5b221
#
_cell.length_a   1.000
_cell.length_b   1.000
_cell.length_c   1.000
_cell.angle_alpha   90.00
_cell.angle_beta   90.00
_cell.angle_gamma   90.00
#
_symmetry.space_group_name_H-M   'P 1'
#
loop_
_entity.id
_entity.type
_entity.pdbx_description
1 polymer ?
#
loop_
_entity_poly.entity_id
_entity_poly.type
_entity_poly.pdbx_seq_one_letter_code
_entity_poly.pdbx_strand_id
1 'polypeptide(L)'
;MRTALGFLISTLLILACGQEQPAIEFIENKKMLSPEERWGELFTAVQTAGVFPDGKTFVDCEPKYPTDQILSSYSVLKDEAEFHLRAFVLDNFDLPPDYGSDFTADPSRAMGEHIGALWPVLTRQPDEANNGSLIRLPHPYIVPGGRFREIYYWDSYFTMLGLQVDGQDDMIENMVRNFAHLIDTIGFIPNGNRTYFQSRSQPPFFASMVGLLAEIKGQDYLVAFLPQLIKEYEFWMRGTTKISADNTTAERVVQLDGEYILNRYYDNRNTPRPESYREDVETAEETDRPANDLYRDLRAACESGWDFSSRWLSDGKSLHLAQTTLIIPVDLNALLYNLEKTIAQAYAIQDETAAAETYNAKATARAEAIQQYCWDEESGFYRDYNILTQAFTPVLSMAAAYPLFFKIASQEQAERIAQILEADFLRPGGFTSTLEETGQQWDAPNGWAPLQWMAYQGLKNYGLDSLANTARDRWLNNNEIVYQQANKMVEKYNVDDPAASAGGGEYPLQDGFGWSNGVAKRFLVEKAGE
;
A
#
# COMPACT_ATOMS: atom_id res chain seq x y z
N MET A 1 33.77 46.29 -69.06
CA MET A 1 34.12 44.84 -69.04
C MET A 1 34.20 44.42 -67.58
N ARG A 2 33.40 43.47 -67.18
CA ARG A 2 33.11 43.09 -65.76
C ARG A 2 34.11 42.02 -65.32
N THR A 3 34.81 42.26 -64.25
CA THR A 3 35.62 41.24 -63.52
C THR A 3 34.86 40.81 -62.29
N ALA A 4 34.58 39.52 -62.19
CA ALA A 4 33.95 38.91 -61.04
C ALA A 4 35.01 38.50 -60.01
N LEU A 5 34.80 38.89 -58.78
CA LEU A 5 35.64 38.52 -57.62
C LEU A 5 34.92 37.32 -56.94
N GLY A 6 35.58 36.15 -56.92
CA GLY A 6 35.07 34.98 -56.24
C GLY A 6 35.51 34.98 -54.76
N PHE A 7 34.52 34.84 -53.88
CA PHE A 7 34.74 34.61 -52.44
C PHE A 7 34.78 33.08 -52.17
N LEU A 8 35.90 32.60 -51.68
CA LEU A 8 36.02 31.26 -51.14
C LEU A 8 35.53 31.28 -49.67
N ILE A 9 34.45 30.61 -49.39
CA ILE A 9 34.01 30.35 -47.99
C ILE A 9 34.54 28.97 -47.63
N SER A 10 35.48 28.92 -46.69
CA SER A 10 35.95 27.69 -46.02
C SER A 10 34.94 27.29 -44.95
N THR A 11 34.21 26.22 -45.21
CA THR A 11 33.32 25.63 -44.22
C THR A 11 34.11 24.69 -43.31
N LEU A 12 34.30 25.09 -42.05
CA LEU A 12 34.83 24.22 -40.99
C LEU A 12 33.74 23.24 -40.60
N LEU A 13 33.90 21.97 -40.91
CA LEU A 13 33.09 20.88 -40.36
C LEU A 13 33.57 20.59 -38.95
N ILE A 14 32.78 21.00 -37.95
CA ILE A 14 32.94 20.52 -36.55
C ILE A 14 32.21 19.17 -36.48
N LEU A 15 32.98 18.09 -36.41
CA LEU A 15 32.46 16.78 -36.04
C LEU A 15 32.13 16.80 -34.54
N ALA A 16 30.85 17.02 -34.21
CA ALA A 16 30.34 16.74 -32.91
C ALA A 16 30.08 15.22 -32.84
N CYS A 17 30.92 14.50 -32.05
CA CYS A 17 30.60 13.17 -31.58
C CYS A 17 29.40 13.28 -30.65
N GLY A 18 28.18 13.15 -31.18
CA GLY A 18 26.98 12.88 -30.43
C GLY A 18 27.02 11.41 -30.01
N GLN A 19 27.17 11.13 -28.72
CA GLN A 19 26.78 9.85 -28.19
C GLN A 19 25.26 9.76 -28.40
N GLU A 20 24.83 8.89 -29.30
CA GLU A 20 23.44 8.47 -29.39
C GLU A 20 23.07 7.80 -28.05
N GLN A 21 22.29 8.50 -27.22
CA GLN A 21 21.54 7.82 -26.16
C GLN A 21 20.66 6.75 -26.85
N PRO A 22 20.65 5.51 -26.34
CA PRO A 22 19.78 4.49 -26.88
C PRO A 22 18.34 5.03 -26.81
N ALA A 23 17.66 5.09 -27.95
CA ALA A 23 16.25 5.41 -28.02
C ALA A 23 15.51 4.45 -27.09
N ILE A 24 14.86 5.00 -26.04
CA ILE A 24 13.91 4.25 -25.25
C ILE A 24 12.79 3.89 -26.22
N GLU A 25 12.79 2.66 -26.69
CA GLU A 25 11.66 2.09 -27.42
C GLU A 25 10.45 2.17 -26.46
N PHE A 26 9.57 3.13 -26.67
CA PHE A 26 8.24 3.12 -26.10
C PHE A 26 7.54 1.86 -26.62
N ILE A 27 7.56 0.82 -25.81
CA ILE A 27 6.72 -0.36 -26.05
C ILE A 27 5.28 0.17 -25.95
N GLU A 28 4.63 0.36 -27.11
CA GLU A 28 3.20 0.58 -27.18
C GLU A 28 2.50 -0.34 -26.21
N ASN A 29 1.53 0.19 -25.44
CA ASN A 29 0.65 -0.45 -24.47
C ASN A 29 0.30 -1.91 -24.82
N LYS A 30 1.24 -2.82 -24.71
CA LYS A 30 0.97 -4.25 -24.65
C LYS A 30 0.34 -4.44 -23.28
N LYS A 31 -0.98 -4.69 -23.25
CA LYS A 31 -1.73 -5.05 -22.05
C LYS A 31 -0.87 -6.03 -21.27
N MET A 32 -0.33 -5.60 -20.13
CA MET A 32 0.49 -6.46 -19.28
C MET A 32 -0.47 -7.47 -18.64
N LEU A 33 -0.44 -8.70 -19.14
CA LEU A 33 -1.33 -9.76 -18.67
C LEU A 33 -0.95 -10.14 -17.24
N SER A 34 -1.97 -10.33 -16.39
CA SER A 34 -1.77 -10.97 -15.10
C SER A 34 -1.48 -12.47 -15.27
N PRO A 35 -0.88 -13.14 -14.27
CA PRO A 35 -0.52 -14.56 -14.38
C PRO A 35 -1.69 -15.47 -14.75
N GLU A 36 -2.88 -15.26 -14.20
CA GLU A 36 -4.08 -16.04 -14.54
C GLU A 36 -4.52 -15.83 -16.00
N GLU A 37 -4.40 -14.60 -16.52
CA GLU A 37 -4.70 -14.29 -17.93
C GLU A 37 -3.64 -14.89 -18.88
N ARG A 38 -2.38 -14.94 -18.43
CA ARG A 38 -1.25 -15.39 -19.22
C ARG A 38 -1.15 -16.91 -19.29
N TRP A 39 -1.33 -17.60 -18.17
CA TRP A 39 -1.09 -19.04 -18.04
C TRP A 39 -2.36 -19.89 -18.08
N GLY A 40 -3.55 -19.28 -17.91
CA GLY A 40 -4.85 -19.92 -18.03
C GLY A 40 -4.96 -21.23 -17.24
N GLU A 41 -5.18 -22.36 -17.92
CA GLU A 41 -5.34 -23.66 -17.28
C GLU A 41 -4.12 -24.12 -16.46
N LEU A 42 -2.90 -23.81 -16.93
CA LEU A 42 -1.68 -24.11 -16.17
C LEU A 42 -1.65 -23.35 -14.84
N PHE A 43 -2.06 -22.08 -14.84
CA PHE A 43 -2.16 -21.29 -13.61
C PHE A 43 -3.11 -21.93 -12.61
N THR A 44 -4.33 -22.25 -13.06
CA THR A 44 -5.35 -22.88 -12.20
C THR A 44 -4.85 -24.22 -11.64
N ALA A 45 -4.24 -25.06 -12.49
CA ALA A 45 -3.70 -26.35 -12.06
C ALA A 45 -2.61 -26.20 -10.98
N VAL A 46 -1.68 -25.25 -11.15
CA VAL A 46 -0.58 -25.03 -10.19
C VAL A 46 -1.11 -24.51 -8.84
N GLN A 47 -2.01 -23.54 -8.86
CA GLN A 47 -2.55 -22.93 -7.65
C GLN A 47 -3.45 -23.91 -6.88
N THR A 48 -4.36 -24.62 -7.58
CA THR A 48 -5.26 -25.58 -6.95
C THR A 48 -4.54 -26.80 -6.39
N ALA A 49 -3.48 -27.28 -7.10
CA ALA A 49 -2.70 -28.43 -6.62
C ALA A 49 -1.75 -28.05 -5.45
N GLY A 50 -1.62 -26.79 -5.09
CA GLY A 50 -0.70 -26.36 -4.03
C GLY A 50 0.75 -26.74 -4.32
N VAL A 51 1.21 -26.53 -5.57
CA VAL A 51 2.58 -26.88 -6.01
C VAL A 51 3.62 -26.21 -5.14
N PHE A 52 3.34 -25.01 -4.65
CA PHE A 52 4.15 -24.24 -3.70
C PHE A 52 3.42 -24.08 -2.37
N PRO A 53 4.15 -23.77 -1.27
CA PRO A 53 3.54 -23.57 0.05
C PRO A 53 2.55 -22.40 0.11
N ASP A 54 2.70 -21.42 -0.79
CA ASP A 54 1.85 -20.23 -0.90
C ASP A 54 1.54 -19.89 -2.36
N GLY A 55 0.42 -19.20 -2.59
CA GLY A 55 -0.02 -18.81 -3.94
C GLY A 55 0.86 -17.76 -4.61
N LYS A 56 1.62 -16.95 -3.83
CA LYS A 56 2.45 -15.86 -4.36
C LYS A 56 3.70 -16.36 -5.08
N THR A 57 4.26 -17.48 -4.65
CA THR A 57 5.49 -18.01 -5.25
C THR A 57 5.35 -18.21 -6.77
N PHE A 58 4.26 -18.83 -7.23
CA PHE A 58 4.10 -19.09 -8.67
C PHE A 58 3.87 -17.82 -9.49
N VAL A 59 3.07 -16.87 -9.00
CA VAL A 59 2.79 -15.62 -9.73
C VAL A 59 4.01 -14.70 -9.84
N ASP A 60 5.02 -14.92 -9.00
CA ASP A 60 6.31 -14.21 -9.02
C ASP A 60 7.39 -14.91 -9.84
N CYS A 61 7.16 -16.16 -10.29
CA CYS A 61 8.12 -16.90 -11.13
C CYS A 61 8.34 -16.21 -12.48
N GLU A 62 9.57 -16.31 -13.00
CA GLU A 62 9.90 -15.86 -14.35
C GLU A 62 9.94 -17.03 -15.33
N PRO A 63 9.27 -16.95 -16.49
CA PRO A 63 9.31 -18.01 -17.49
C PRO A 63 10.68 -18.08 -18.18
N LYS A 64 11.23 -19.27 -18.31
CA LYS A 64 12.49 -19.56 -19.02
C LYS A 64 12.32 -19.57 -20.53
N TYR A 65 11.09 -19.79 -21.01
CA TYR A 65 10.75 -19.93 -22.42
C TYR A 65 9.55 -19.06 -22.80
N PRO A 66 9.31 -18.78 -24.09
CA PRO A 66 8.12 -18.06 -24.56
C PRO A 66 6.82 -18.71 -24.07
N THR A 67 5.81 -17.88 -23.79
CA THR A 67 4.52 -18.31 -23.22
C THR A 67 3.84 -19.38 -24.07
N ASP A 68 3.82 -19.22 -25.40
CA ASP A 68 3.22 -20.16 -26.35
C ASP A 68 3.92 -21.52 -26.34
N GLN A 69 5.24 -21.55 -26.19
CA GLN A 69 6.01 -22.79 -26.06
C GLN A 69 5.67 -23.54 -24.78
N ILE A 70 5.62 -22.85 -23.63
CA ILE A 70 5.27 -23.46 -22.34
C ILE A 70 3.86 -24.02 -22.38
N LEU A 71 2.88 -23.22 -22.85
CA LEU A 71 1.49 -23.65 -22.93
C LEU A 71 1.26 -24.81 -23.90
N SER A 72 1.95 -24.81 -25.06
CA SER A 72 1.90 -25.93 -26.01
C SER A 72 2.47 -27.21 -25.39
N SER A 73 3.61 -27.11 -24.70
CA SER A 73 4.20 -28.25 -24.00
C SER A 73 3.30 -28.80 -22.91
N TYR A 74 2.69 -27.89 -22.10
CA TYR A 74 1.74 -28.26 -21.06
C TYR A 74 0.53 -29.00 -21.62
N SER A 75 -0.07 -28.48 -22.70
CA SER A 75 -1.26 -29.06 -23.33
C SER A 75 -1.03 -30.49 -23.86
N VAL A 76 0.19 -30.81 -24.26
CA VAL A 76 0.56 -32.14 -24.74
C VAL A 76 0.86 -33.09 -23.58
N LEU A 77 1.57 -32.61 -22.56
CA LEU A 77 2.12 -33.47 -21.50
C LEU A 77 1.16 -33.69 -20.33
N LYS A 78 0.22 -32.77 -20.05
CA LYS A 78 -0.63 -32.83 -18.86
C LYS A 78 -1.44 -34.11 -18.69
N ASP A 79 -1.80 -34.77 -19.76
CA ASP A 79 -2.61 -36.01 -19.78
C ASP A 79 -1.76 -37.30 -19.84
N GLU A 80 -0.42 -37.19 -19.87
CA GLU A 80 0.49 -38.33 -19.87
C GLU A 80 0.60 -38.97 -18.47
N ALA A 81 0.66 -40.31 -18.40
CA ALA A 81 0.68 -41.05 -17.14
C ALA A 81 1.85 -40.71 -16.20
N GLU A 82 2.97 -40.30 -16.75
CA GLU A 82 4.21 -39.92 -16.02
C GLU A 82 4.33 -38.40 -15.83
N PHE A 83 3.28 -37.62 -16.10
CA PHE A 83 3.34 -36.17 -15.94
C PHE A 83 3.38 -35.76 -14.46
N HIS A 84 4.37 -34.94 -14.11
CA HIS A 84 4.54 -34.37 -12.78
C HIS A 84 4.52 -32.84 -12.85
N LEU A 85 3.39 -32.23 -12.47
CA LEU A 85 3.15 -30.79 -12.55
C LEU A 85 4.26 -29.95 -11.90
N ARG A 86 4.71 -30.31 -10.69
CA ARG A 86 5.81 -29.59 -10.00
C ARG A 86 7.12 -29.64 -10.81
N ALA A 87 7.48 -30.78 -11.37
CA ALA A 87 8.68 -30.88 -12.19
C ALA A 87 8.55 -30.03 -13.45
N PHE A 88 7.40 -30.09 -14.12
CA PHE A 88 7.11 -29.25 -15.28
C PHE A 88 7.27 -27.75 -14.97
N VAL A 89 6.75 -27.28 -13.82
CA VAL A 89 6.90 -25.89 -13.41
C VAL A 89 8.37 -25.52 -13.18
N LEU A 90 9.13 -26.33 -12.45
CA LEU A 90 10.54 -26.07 -12.17
C LEU A 90 11.43 -26.11 -13.42
N ASP A 91 11.06 -26.91 -14.44
CA ASP A 91 11.77 -26.97 -15.71
C ASP A 91 11.51 -25.72 -16.58
N ASN A 92 10.34 -25.11 -16.46
CA ASN A 92 9.90 -24.02 -17.33
C ASN A 92 9.93 -22.63 -16.68
N PHE A 93 10.12 -22.53 -15.36
CA PHE A 93 10.13 -21.26 -14.63
C PHE A 93 11.31 -21.19 -13.67
N ASP A 94 11.86 -19.99 -13.53
CA ASP A 94 12.78 -19.63 -12.46
C ASP A 94 12.00 -19.17 -11.24
N LEU A 95 12.39 -19.66 -10.06
CA LEU A 95 11.78 -19.26 -8.79
C LEU A 95 12.19 -17.83 -8.43
N PRO A 96 11.35 -17.09 -7.70
CA PRO A 96 11.72 -15.78 -7.20
C PRO A 96 13.00 -15.86 -6.34
N PRO A 97 13.96 -14.91 -6.49
CA PRO A 97 15.20 -14.93 -5.73
C PRO A 97 14.96 -14.66 -4.25
N ASP A 98 15.77 -15.28 -3.40
CA ASP A 98 15.85 -14.96 -1.97
C ASP A 98 16.93 -13.91 -1.73
N TYR A 99 16.54 -12.65 -1.65
CA TYR A 99 17.47 -11.52 -1.46
C TYR A 99 18.02 -11.40 -0.03
N GLY A 100 17.43 -12.12 0.94
CA GLY A 100 17.86 -12.09 2.35
C GLY A 100 18.85 -13.20 2.72
N SER A 101 19.10 -14.17 1.82
CA SER A 101 19.90 -15.37 2.12
C SER A 101 21.33 -15.11 2.59
N ASP A 102 21.94 -14.02 2.12
CA ASP A 102 23.33 -13.66 2.43
C ASP A 102 23.47 -12.69 3.62
N PHE A 103 22.35 -12.15 4.13
CA PHE A 103 22.39 -11.25 5.29
C PHE A 103 22.46 -12.04 6.58
N THR A 104 23.56 -11.86 7.31
CA THR A 104 23.71 -12.42 8.66
C THR A 104 23.52 -11.29 9.69
N ALA A 105 22.51 -11.43 10.54
CA ALA A 105 22.29 -10.51 11.65
C ALA A 105 23.47 -10.55 12.62
N ASP A 106 23.95 -9.40 13.03
CA ASP A 106 24.98 -9.25 14.06
C ASP A 106 24.29 -8.99 15.41
N PRO A 107 24.27 -9.96 16.32
CA PRO A 107 23.58 -9.83 17.61
C PRO A 107 24.21 -8.79 18.56
N SER A 108 25.37 -8.25 18.23
CA SER A 108 26.00 -7.17 19.01
C SER A 108 25.50 -5.78 18.65
N ARG A 109 24.77 -5.63 17.53
CA ARG A 109 24.23 -4.34 17.09
C ARG A 109 23.02 -3.94 17.91
N ALA A 110 22.92 -2.67 18.25
CA ALA A 110 21.67 -2.10 18.72
C ALA A 110 20.59 -2.15 17.63
N MET A 111 19.31 -2.23 17.99
CA MET A 111 18.18 -2.31 17.05
C MET A 111 18.25 -1.21 15.96
N GLY A 112 18.51 0.05 16.34
CA GLY A 112 18.63 1.14 15.39
C GLY A 112 19.78 1.00 14.39
N GLU A 113 20.92 0.41 14.80
CA GLU A 113 22.07 0.13 13.90
C GLU A 113 21.76 -1.06 12.98
N HIS A 114 21.08 -2.08 13.50
CA HIS A 114 20.63 -3.22 12.71
C HIS A 114 19.68 -2.76 11.57
N ILE A 115 18.71 -1.89 11.87
CA ILE A 115 17.80 -1.31 10.87
C ILE A 115 18.60 -0.57 9.79
N GLY A 116 19.58 0.25 10.16
CA GLY A 116 20.46 0.93 9.19
C GLY A 116 21.22 -0.04 8.28
N ALA A 117 21.62 -1.21 8.81
CA ALA A 117 22.30 -2.24 8.03
C ALA A 117 21.34 -3.04 7.10
N LEU A 118 20.03 -2.99 7.34
CA LEU A 118 19.02 -3.64 6.48
C LEU A 118 18.70 -2.83 5.22
N TRP A 119 18.86 -1.51 5.20
CA TRP A 119 18.50 -0.71 4.03
C TRP A 119 19.16 -1.20 2.73
N PRO A 120 20.47 -1.51 2.67
CA PRO A 120 21.07 -2.08 1.47
C PRO A 120 20.48 -3.45 1.06
N VAL A 121 20.08 -4.29 2.01
CA VAL A 121 19.47 -5.61 1.76
C VAL A 121 18.08 -5.46 1.14
N LEU A 122 17.31 -4.48 1.60
CA LEU A 122 15.97 -4.18 1.12
C LEU A 122 15.97 -3.31 -0.15
N THR A 123 17.11 -2.78 -0.55
CA THR A 123 17.24 -1.96 -1.76
C THR A 123 17.17 -2.81 -3.01
N ARG A 124 16.38 -2.38 -3.98
CA ARG A 124 16.37 -2.87 -5.36
C ARG A 124 16.94 -1.78 -6.26
N GLN A 125 17.73 -2.19 -7.24
CA GLN A 125 18.22 -1.32 -8.29
C GLN A 125 17.11 -1.10 -9.33
N PRO A 126 17.25 -0.11 -10.24
CA PRO A 126 16.29 0.04 -11.34
C PRO A 126 16.05 -1.28 -12.07
N ASP A 127 14.77 -1.60 -12.33
CA ASP A 127 14.42 -2.90 -12.86
C ASP A 127 14.84 -3.05 -14.33
N GLU A 128 15.51 -4.14 -14.63
CA GLU A 128 15.81 -4.54 -16.00
C GLU A 128 14.58 -5.17 -16.69
N ALA A 129 14.67 -5.42 -17.99
CA ALA A 129 13.62 -6.11 -18.73
C ALA A 129 13.46 -7.53 -18.18
N ASN A 130 12.25 -7.90 -17.81
CA ASN A 130 11.90 -9.22 -17.30
C ASN A 130 10.71 -9.79 -18.07
N ASN A 131 10.52 -11.09 -17.98
CA ASN A 131 9.42 -11.81 -18.61
C ASN A 131 8.35 -12.25 -17.59
N GLY A 132 8.53 -11.92 -16.30
CA GLY A 132 7.63 -12.24 -15.21
C GLY A 132 6.48 -11.26 -15.06
N SER A 133 5.95 -11.18 -13.83
CA SER A 133 4.85 -10.28 -13.46
C SER A 133 5.31 -8.90 -12.96
N LEU A 134 6.63 -8.68 -12.78
CA LEU A 134 7.16 -7.43 -12.24
C LEU A 134 6.97 -6.27 -13.22
N ILE A 135 6.36 -5.18 -12.77
CA ILE A 135 6.24 -3.92 -13.50
C ILE A 135 7.50 -3.11 -13.22
N ARG A 136 8.24 -2.74 -14.27
CA ARG A 136 9.56 -2.11 -14.16
C ARG A 136 9.49 -0.72 -13.56
N LEU A 137 10.43 -0.43 -12.68
CA LEU A 137 10.62 0.88 -12.06
C LEU A 137 11.98 1.47 -12.48
N PRO A 138 12.03 2.76 -12.86
CA PRO A 138 13.22 3.40 -13.42
C PRO A 138 14.26 3.83 -12.37
N HIS A 139 13.92 3.88 -11.07
CA HIS A 139 14.81 4.34 -10.01
C HIS A 139 15.00 3.26 -8.93
N PRO A 140 16.08 3.30 -8.13
CA PRO A 140 16.23 2.44 -6.96
C PRO A 140 15.08 2.62 -5.96
N TYR A 141 14.75 1.55 -5.22
CA TYR A 141 13.67 1.57 -4.24
C TYR A 141 13.88 0.56 -3.12
N ILE A 142 13.17 0.73 -2.01
CA ILE A 142 13.16 -0.19 -0.86
C ILE A 142 11.90 -1.06 -0.95
N VAL A 143 12.06 -2.37 -0.73
CA VAL A 143 10.96 -3.32 -0.60
C VAL A 143 10.64 -3.60 0.86
N PRO A 144 9.43 -4.08 1.21
CA PRO A 144 9.10 -4.42 2.60
C PRO A 144 10.02 -5.48 3.20
N GLY A 145 10.31 -6.57 2.49
CA GLY A 145 11.14 -7.68 2.94
C GLY A 145 10.39 -9.02 2.93
N GLY A 146 11.09 -10.10 3.29
CA GLY A 146 10.54 -11.44 3.27
C GLY A 146 10.02 -11.85 1.89
N ARG A 147 8.77 -12.32 1.83
CA ARG A 147 8.09 -12.68 0.57
C ARG A 147 7.70 -11.47 -0.29
N PHE A 148 7.73 -10.24 0.25
CA PHE A 148 7.38 -9.00 -0.44
C PHE A 148 8.61 -8.40 -1.11
N ARG A 149 8.88 -8.83 -2.35
CA ARG A 149 10.10 -8.55 -3.13
C ARG A 149 9.97 -7.37 -4.09
N GLU A 150 8.78 -6.80 -4.19
CA GLU A 150 8.39 -5.62 -4.97
C GLU A 150 8.14 -4.41 -4.08
N ILE A 151 8.02 -3.20 -4.65
CA ILE A 151 7.59 -2.04 -3.88
C ILE A 151 6.10 -2.16 -3.56
N TYR A 152 5.72 -1.81 -2.32
CA TYR A 152 4.33 -1.72 -1.89
C TYR A 152 3.96 -0.27 -1.59
N TYR A 153 2.73 0.10 -1.92
CA TYR A 153 2.35 1.50 -1.96
C TYR A 153 2.40 2.14 -0.56
N TRP A 154 1.46 1.84 0.33
CA TRP A 154 1.38 2.54 1.61
C TRP A 154 2.54 2.22 2.55
N ASP A 155 3.11 1.01 2.48
CA ASP A 155 4.31 0.58 3.22
C ASP A 155 5.46 1.55 3.07
N SER A 156 5.61 2.08 1.85
CA SER A 156 6.70 2.96 1.49
C SER A 156 6.69 4.28 2.27
N TYR A 157 5.54 4.84 2.60
CA TYR A 157 5.47 6.05 3.42
C TYR A 157 6.12 5.83 4.80
N PHE A 158 5.76 4.74 5.47
CA PHE A 158 6.28 4.43 6.80
C PHE A 158 7.76 4.03 6.75
N THR A 159 8.19 3.37 5.68
CA THR A 159 9.62 3.12 5.40
C THR A 159 10.40 4.42 5.22
N MET A 160 9.85 5.40 4.49
CA MET A 160 10.48 6.72 4.26
C MET A 160 10.71 7.49 5.56
N LEU A 161 9.91 7.30 6.62
CA LEU A 161 10.15 7.92 7.93
C LEU A 161 11.51 7.53 8.51
N GLY A 162 11.91 6.27 8.36
CA GLY A 162 13.21 5.79 8.79
C GLY A 162 14.34 6.19 7.86
N LEU A 163 14.10 6.22 6.56
CA LEU A 163 15.07 6.70 5.57
C LEU A 163 15.40 8.18 5.80
N GLN A 164 14.41 9.00 6.17
CA GLN A 164 14.61 10.41 6.55
C GLN A 164 15.54 10.53 7.77
N VAL A 165 15.34 9.70 8.80
CA VAL A 165 16.20 9.68 9.99
C VAL A 165 17.65 9.33 9.64
N ASP A 166 17.84 8.41 8.69
CA ASP A 166 19.17 7.98 8.25
C ASP A 166 19.76 8.85 7.13
N GLY A 167 19.14 10.00 6.79
CA GLY A 167 19.62 10.96 5.78
C GLY A 167 19.61 10.39 4.36
N GLN A 168 18.74 9.43 4.06
CA GLN A 168 18.63 8.80 2.74
C GLN A 168 17.62 9.53 1.84
N ASP A 169 17.74 10.84 1.77
CA ASP A 169 16.81 11.75 1.08
C ASP A 169 16.66 11.42 -0.42
N ASP A 170 17.76 11.01 -1.06
CA ASP A 170 17.74 10.62 -2.48
C ASP A 170 16.97 9.31 -2.72
N MET A 171 17.00 8.38 -1.77
CA MET A 171 16.19 7.15 -1.85
C MET A 171 14.70 7.49 -1.70
N ILE A 172 14.34 8.40 -0.80
CA ILE A 172 12.95 8.89 -0.67
C ILE A 172 12.48 9.50 -1.99
N GLU A 173 13.28 10.39 -2.60
CA GLU A 173 12.95 10.99 -3.89
C GLU A 173 12.81 9.93 -4.99
N ASN A 174 13.71 8.96 -5.08
CA ASN A 174 13.64 7.87 -6.03
C ASN A 174 12.33 7.06 -5.91
N MET A 175 11.92 6.74 -4.68
CA MET A 175 10.66 6.03 -4.43
C MET A 175 9.44 6.87 -4.82
N VAL A 176 9.42 8.17 -4.49
CA VAL A 176 8.34 9.09 -4.92
C VAL A 176 8.27 9.18 -6.45
N ARG A 177 9.42 9.26 -7.15
CA ARG A 177 9.49 9.26 -8.62
C ARG A 177 9.02 7.94 -9.23
N ASN A 178 9.28 6.82 -8.58
CA ASN A 178 8.75 5.52 -9.01
C ASN A 178 7.23 5.45 -8.90
N PHE A 179 6.63 5.99 -7.84
CA PHE A 179 5.18 6.07 -7.72
C PHE A 179 4.57 7.03 -8.74
N ALA A 180 5.22 8.17 -9.00
CA ALA A 180 4.83 9.08 -10.07
C ALA A 180 4.86 8.40 -11.45
N HIS A 181 5.90 7.60 -11.72
CA HIS A 181 6.01 6.79 -12.94
C HIS A 181 4.86 5.77 -13.07
N LEU A 182 4.47 5.09 -11.98
CA LEU A 182 3.33 4.17 -11.99
C LEU A 182 2.01 4.91 -12.30
N ILE A 183 1.78 6.09 -11.70
CA ILE A 183 0.62 6.94 -12.02
C ILE A 183 0.63 7.32 -13.50
N ASP A 184 1.77 7.70 -14.06
CA ASP A 184 1.87 8.14 -15.46
C ASP A 184 1.67 7.00 -16.46
N THR A 185 2.11 5.78 -16.12
CA THR A 185 2.08 4.62 -17.02
C THR A 185 0.83 3.75 -16.88
N ILE A 186 0.30 3.61 -15.65
CA ILE A 186 -0.84 2.74 -15.34
C ILE A 186 -2.11 3.57 -15.08
N GLY A 187 -1.95 4.82 -14.64
CA GLY A 187 -3.03 5.73 -14.30
C GLY A 187 -3.38 5.74 -12.81
N PHE A 188 -2.68 4.97 -11.98
CA PHE A 188 -2.77 4.94 -10.51
C PHE A 188 -1.58 4.16 -9.93
N ILE A 189 -1.41 4.16 -8.62
CA ILE A 189 -0.43 3.33 -7.93
C ILE A 189 -1.10 1.99 -7.58
N PRO A 190 -0.67 0.85 -8.17
CA PRO A 190 -1.18 -0.46 -7.79
C PRO A 190 -0.71 -0.84 -6.37
N ASN A 191 -1.34 -1.85 -5.78
CA ASN A 191 -1.00 -2.43 -4.47
C ASN A 191 0.52 -2.64 -4.30
N GLY A 192 1.16 -3.20 -5.33
CA GLY A 192 2.60 -3.32 -5.54
C GLY A 192 2.90 -3.35 -7.03
N ASN A 193 4.16 -3.24 -7.44
CA ASN A 193 4.53 -3.21 -8.87
C ASN A 193 4.53 -4.60 -9.52
N ARG A 194 3.36 -5.28 -9.47
CA ARG A 194 3.10 -6.56 -10.14
C ARG A 194 1.87 -6.49 -11.03
N THR A 195 1.86 -7.23 -12.14
CA THR A 195 0.74 -7.19 -13.10
C THR A 195 -0.57 -7.71 -12.52
N TYR A 196 -0.54 -8.58 -11.53
CA TYR A 196 -1.73 -9.09 -10.85
C TYR A 196 -2.34 -8.09 -9.86
N PHE A 197 -1.67 -6.97 -9.57
CA PHE A 197 -2.17 -5.88 -8.75
C PHE A 197 -2.80 -4.72 -9.56
N GLN A 198 -2.86 -4.82 -10.89
CA GLN A 198 -3.34 -3.72 -11.77
C GLN A 198 -4.84 -3.42 -11.69
N SER A 199 -5.60 -4.08 -10.84
CA SER A 199 -7.04 -3.81 -10.66
C SER A 199 -7.36 -3.08 -9.36
N ARG A 200 -6.41 -3.03 -8.41
CA ARG A 200 -6.57 -2.40 -7.09
C ARG A 200 -5.34 -1.59 -6.68
N SER A 201 -5.58 -0.57 -5.86
CA SER A 201 -4.53 0.25 -5.23
C SER A 201 -4.25 -0.24 -3.79
N GLN A 202 -3.71 0.63 -2.96
CA GLN A 202 -3.65 0.57 -1.49
C GLN A 202 -4.01 1.96 -0.93
N PRO A 203 -4.04 2.17 0.41
CA PRO A 203 -4.35 3.48 0.98
C PRO A 203 -3.50 4.61 0.39
N PRO A 204 -4.12 5.73 -0.05
CA PRO A 204 -3.47 6.75 -0.87
C PRO A 204 -2.52 7.65 -0.08
N PHE A 205 -1.33 7.16 0.22
CA PHE A 205 -0.28 7.90 0.94
C PHE A 205 0.63 8.75 0.04
N PHE A 206 0.43 8.80 -1.27
CA PHE A 206 1.32 9.55 -2.17
C PHE A 206 1.40 11.04 -1.81
N ALA A 207 0.27 11.65 -1.46
CA ALA A 207 0.26 13.04 -0.98
C ALA A 207 1.13 13.23 0.28
N SER A 208 1.10 12.28 1.22
CA SER A 208 1.96 12.32 2.41
C SER A 208 3.43 12.10 2.08
N MET A 209 3.75 11.23 1.10
CA MET A 209 5.13 11.02 0.62
C MET A 209 5.69 12.26 -0.07
N VAL A 210 4.89 12.91 -0.93
CA VAL A 210 5.28 14.17 -1.58
C VAL A 210 5.44 15.28 -0.54
N GLY A 211 4.56 15.33 0.48
CA GLY A 211 4.67 16.25 1.61
C GLY A 211 5.99 16.06 2.39
N LEU A 212 6.34 14.81 2.73
CA LEU A 212 7.60 14.46 3.38
C LEU A 212 8.82 14.89 2.54
N LEU A 213 8.77 14.65 1.23
CA LEU A 213 9.85 15.07 0.32
C LEU A 213 9.94 16.60 0.23
N ALA A 214 8.80 17.31 0.26
CA ALA A 214 8.75 18.77 0.27
C ALA A 214 9.28 19.38 1.58
N GLU A 215 9.10 18.72 2.71
CA GLU A 215 9.73 19.09 3.98
C GLU A 215 11.25 18.98 3.92
N ILE A 216 11.79 17.97 3.26
CA ILE A 216 13.22 17.69 3.14
C ILE A 216 13.90 18.60 2.11
N LYS A 217 13.31 18.72 0.91
CA LYS A 217 13.96 19.32 -0.28
C LYS A 217 13.33 20.65 -0.72
N GLY A 218 12.24 21.08 -0.13
CA GLY A 218 11.57 22.36 -0.43
C GLY A 218 10.19 22.23 -1.04
N GLN A 219 9.37 23.25 -0.84
CA GLN A 219 7.93 23.25 -1.20
C GLN A 219 7.67 23.15 -2.71
N ASP A 220 8.65 23.46 -3.56
CA ASP A 220 8.56 23.30 -5.02
C ASP A 220 8.27 21.86 -5.45
N TYR A 221 8.58 20.87 -4.60
CA TYR A 221 8.26 19.46 -4.86
C TYR A 221 6.76 19.18 -4.87
N LEU A 222 5.95 19.93 -4.11
CA LEU A 222 4.48 19.85 -4.20
C LEU A 222 4.00 20.20 -5.61
N VAL A 223 4.59 21.23 -6.20
CA VAL A 223 4.27 21.68 -7.56
C VAL A 223 4.79 20.68 -8.60
N ALA A 224 5.99 20.14 -8.41
CA ALA A 224 6.60 19.19 -9.33
C ALA A 224 5.78 17.91 -9.50
N PHE A 225 5.09 17.45 -8.45
CA PHE A 225 4.25 16.25 -8.48
C PHE A 225 2.73 16.53 -8.57
N LEU A 226 2.33 17.80 -8.72
CA LEU A 226 0.92 18.18 -8.86
C LEU A 226 0.16 17.40 -9.95
N PRO A 227 0.71 17.17 -11.17
CA PRO A 227 0.01 16.38 -12.19
C PRO A 227 -0.32 14.96 -11.74
N GLN A 228 0.57 14.32 -11.00
CA GLN A 228 0.38 12.95 -10.51
C GLN A 228 -0.60 12.91 -9.32
N LEU A 229 -0.55 13.90 -8.42
CA LEU A 229 -1.54 14.04 -7.34
C LEU A 229 -2.96 14.19 -7.90
N ILE A 230 -3.14 14.97 -8.98
CA ILE A 230 -4.43 15.11 -9.66
C ILE A 230 -4.89 13.79 -10.27
N LYS A 231 -4.01 13.06 -10.97
CA LYS A 231 -4.33 11.75 -11.57
C LYS A 231 -4.72 10.72 -10.52
N GLU A 232 -4.03 10.71 -9.36
CA GLU A 232 -4.40 9.86 -8.24
C GLU A 232 -5.79 10.23 -7.69
N TYR A 233 -6.07 11.52 -7.51
CA TYR A 233 -7.40 11.98 -7.14
C TYR A 233 -8.46 11.52 -8.15
N GLU A 234 -8.22 11.67 -9.44
CA GLU A 234 -9.11 11.22 -10.52
C GLU A 234 -9.35 9.70 -10.47
N PHE A 235 -8.33 8.91 -10.13
CA PHE A 235 -8.49 7.46 -9.95
C PHE A 235 -9.48 7.14 -8.81
N TRP A 236 -9.32 7.77 -7.66
CA TRP A 236 -10.21 7.54 -6.52
C TRP A 236 -11.61 8.08 -6.76
N MET A 237 -11.78 9.09 -7.61
CA MET A 237 -13.07 9.66 -7.98
C MET A 237 -13.70 9.03 -9.23
N ARG A 238 -13.12 7.95 -9.77
CA ARG A 238 -13.75 7.19 -10.86
C ARG A 238 -15.13 6.70 -10.45
N GLY A 239 -16.09 6.81 -11.37
CA GLY A 239 -17.48 6.48 -11.09
C GLY A 239 -18.36 7.68 -10.76
N THR A 240 -17.81 8.85 -10.41
CA THR A 240 -18.61 10.04 -10.09
C THR A 240 -19.61 10.40 -11.19
N THR A 241 -19.24 10.25 -12.46
CA THR A 241 -20.14 10.51 -13.61
C THR A 241 -21.27 9.48 -13.78
N LYS A 242 -21.19 8.35 -13.07
CA LYS A 242 -22.21 7.27 -13.06
C LYS A 242 -23.19 7.42 -11.90
N ILE A 243 -22.93 8.34 -10.99
CA ILE A 243 -23.80 8.62 -9.84
C ILE A 243 -25.06 9.34 -10.31
N SER A 244 -26.20 8.91 -9.79
CA SER A 244 -27.53 9.48 -10.04
C SER A 244 -28.45 9.20 -8.87
N ALA A 245 -29.66 9.76 -8.86
CA ALA A 245 -30.64 9.50 -7.81
C ALA A 245 -30.98 8.00 -7.65
N ASP A 246 -30.93 7.24 -8.75
CA ASP A 246 -31.21 5.79 -8.77
C ASP A 246 -29.96 4.94 -8.60
N ASN A 247 -28.76 5.52 -8.66
CA ASN A 247 -27.48 4.83 -8.53
C ASN A 247 -26.52 5.65 -7.69
N THR A 248 -26.60 5.51 -6.37
CA THR A 248 -25.78 6.28 -5.42
C THR A 248 -24.37 5.73 -5.22
N THR A 249 -24.02 4.61 -5.88
CA THR A 249 -22.76 3.91 -5.67
C THR A 249 -22.14 3.46 -6.99
N ALA A 250 -20.93 3.90 -7.30
CA ALA A 250 -20.23 3.50 -8.52
C ALA A 250 -18.72 3.35 -8.28
N GLU A 251 -18.19 2.17 -8.52
CA GLU A 251 -16.78 1.85 -8.26
C GLU A 251 -16.37 2.25 -6.82
N ARG A 252 -15.41 3.19 -6.68
CA ARG A 252 -14.91 3.67 -5.38
C ARG A 252 -15.72 4.80 -4.77
N VAL A 253 -16.76 5.30 -5.44
CA VAL A 253 -17.52 6.50 -5.03
C VAL A 253 -18.89 6.12 -4.50
N VAL A 254 -19.29 6.76 -3.41
CA VAL A 254 -20.60 6.64 -2.79
C VAL A 254 -21.17 8.03 -2.56
N GLN A 255 -22.38 8.29 -3.07
CA GLN A 255 -23.13 9.50 -2.76
C GLN A 255 -24.08 9.24 -1.59
N LEU A 256 -24.03 10.09 -0.59
CA LEU A 256 -24.87 10.05 0.61
C LEU A 256 -25.83 11.26 0.63
N ASP A 257 -27.09 11.01 0.94
CA ASP A 257 -28.18 12.00 1.05
C ASP A 257 -28.30 12.96 -0.17
N GLY A 258 -27.78 12.53 -1.35
CA GLY A 258 -27.80 13.34 -2.58
C GLY A 258 -26.80 14.51 -2.61
N GLU A 259 -26.02 14.70 -1.55
CA GLU A 259 -25.14 15.85 -1.34
C GLU A 259 -23.66 15.46 -1.22
N TYR A 260 -23.31 14.56 -0.30
CA TYR A 260 -21.93 14.23 0.00
C TYR A 260 -21.41 13.07 -0.86
N ILE A 261 -20.15 13.17 -1.25
CA ILE A 261 -19.44 12.08 -1.94
C ILE A 261 -18.29 11.63 -1.04
N LEU A 262 -18.36 10.36 -0.61
CA LEU A 262 -17.30 9.66 0.10
C LEU A 262 -16.79 8.48 -0.73
N ASN A 263 -15.72 7.85 -0.28
CA ASN A 263 -15.07 6.75 -0.98
C ASN A 263 -15.12 5.46 -0.17
N ARG A 264 -15.08 4.34 -0.90
CA ARG A 264 -14.91 2.98 -0.38
C ARG A 264 -13.77 2.29 -1.10
N TYR A 265 -13.22 1.23 -0.51
CA TYR A 265 -12.32 0.34 -1.22
C TYR A 265 -13.08 -0.52 -2.23
N TYR A 266 -12.45 -0.79 -3.39
CA TYR A 266 -13.12 -1.47 -4.48
C TYR A 266 -12.11 -2.02 -5.49
N ASP A 267 -12.26 -3.27 -5.91
CA ASP A 267 -11.51 -3.83 -7.02
C ASP A 267 -12.42 -3.99 -8.25
N ASN A 268 -11.93 -3.61 -9.42
CA ASN A 268 -12.69 -3.77 -10.68
C ASN A 268 -12.85 -5.24 -11.10
N ARG A 269 -11.99 -6.16 -10.60
CA ARG A 269 -12.10 -7.60 -10.80
C ARG A 269 -12.95 -8.23 -9.70
N ASN A 270 -13.58 -9.34 -10.05
CA ASN A 270 -14.41 -10.15 -9.15
C ASN A 270 -14.11 -11.64 -9.33
N THR A 271 -12.85 -11.96 -9.56
CA THR A 271 -12.29 -13.33 -9.63
C THR A 271 -11.37 -13.55 -8.44
N PRO A 272 -10.99 -14.77 -8.08
CA PRO A 272 -10.02 -15.05 -7.04
C PRO A 272 -8.73 -14.24 -7.24
N ARG A 273 -8.06 -13.85 -6.16
CA ARG A 273 -6.76 -13.16 -6.23
C ARG A 273 -5.70 -14.12 -6.78
N PRO A 274 -4.88 -13.74 -7.76
CA PRO A 274 -3.87 -14.65 -8.30
C PRO A 274 -2.86 -15.15 -7.27
N GLU A 275 -2.49 -14.31 -6.32
CA GLU A 275 -1.52 -14.58 -5.26
C GLU A 275 -2.07 -15.37 -4.05
N SER A 276 -3.39 -15.54 -3.97
CA SER A 276 -4.11 -16.32 -2.95
C SER A 276 -5.31 -17.04 -3.58
N TYR A 277 -5.09 -17.64 -4.76
CA TYR A 277 -6.16 -18.21 -5.57
C TYR A 277 -6.91 -19.33 -4.87
N ARG A 278 -6.17 -20.26 -4.26
CA ARG A 278 -6.75 -21.41 -3.57
C ARG A 278 -7.54 -20.96 -2.34
N GLU A 279 -6.98 -20.09 -1.55
CA GLU A 279 -7.58 -19.56 -0.32
C GLU A 279 -8.90 -18.84 -0.61
N ASP A 280 -8.96 -18.05 -1.70
CA ASP A 280 -10.19 -17.37 -2.12
C ASP A 280 -11.26 -18.37 -2.58
N VAL A 281 -10.87 -19.40 -3.34
CA VAL A 281 -11.82 -20.45 -3.80
C VAL A 281 -12.36 -21.25 -2.62
N GLU A 282 -11.49 -21.68 -1.69
CA GLU A 282 -11.90 -22.41 -0.47
C GLU A 282 -12.84 -21.54 0.38
N THR A 283 -12.55 -20.25 0.56
CA THR A 283 -13.43 -19.32 1.30
C THR A 283 -14.81 -19.19 0.62
N ALA A 284 -14.88 -19.22 -0.71
CA ALA A 284 -16.13 -19.12 -1.43
C ALA A 284 -16.99 -20.41 -1.31
N GLU A 285 -16.38 -21.56 -1.04
CA GLU A 285 -17.10 -22.83 -0.81
C GLU A 285 -17.78 -22.88 0.57
N GLU A 286 -17.42 -21.97 1.50
CA GLU A 286 -18.02 -21.90 2.84
C GLU A 286 -19.39 -21.19 2.87
N THR A 287 -19.86 -20.64 1.74
CA THR A 287 -21.09 -19.82 1.68
C THR A 287 -21.89 -20.06 0.41
N ASP A 288 -23.21 -19.85 0.49
CA ASP A 288 -24.13 -19.83 -0.68
C ASP A 288 -24.14 -18.47 -1.42
N ARG A 289 -23.37 -17.50 -0.95
CA ARG A 289 -23.23 -16.18 -1.58
C ARG A 289 -22.61 -16.33 -2.98
N PRO A 290 -23.02 -15.51 -4.00
CA PRO A 290 -22.33 -15.50 -5.29
C PRO A 290 -20.82 -15.28 -5.13
N ALA A 291 -20.02 -16.24 -5.57
CA ALA A 291 -18.57 -16.22 -5.40
C ALA A 291 -17.90 -14.93 -5.94
N ASN A 292 -18.41 -14.40 -7.08
CA ASN A 292 -17.90 -13.17 -7.67
C ASN A 292 -18.07 -11.93 -6.76
N ASP A 293 -19.13 -11.89 -5.95
CA ASP A 293 -19.37 -10.80 -5.01
C ASP A 293 -18.42 -10.91 -3.82
N LEU A 294 -18.18 -12.14 -3.33
CA LEU A 294 -17.22 -12.40 -2.27
C LEU A 294 -15.79 -12.06 -2.72
N TYR A 295 -15.38 -12.54 -3.90
CA TYR A 295 -14.05 -12.24 -4.43
C TYR A 295 -13.79 -10.74 -4.55
N ARG A 296 -14.79 -9.95 -4.96
CA ARG A 296 -14.65 -8.49 -5.00
C ARG A 296 -14.46 -7.89 -3.61
N ASP A 297 -15.16 -8.37 -2.60
CA ASP A 297 -15.00 -7.89 -1.23
C ASP A 297 -13.64 -8.28 -0.64
N LEU A 298 -13.14 -9.49 -0.89
CA LEU A 298 -11.78 -9.90 -0.49
C LEU A 298 -10.71 -9.04 -1.18
N ARG A 299 -10.86 -8.79 -2.47
CA ARG A 299 -9.95 -7.90 -3.23
C ARG A 299 -10.01 -6.45 -2.73
N ALA A 300 -11.19 -5.95 -2.39
CA ALA A 300 -11.37 -4.62 -1.81
C ALA A 300 -10.74 -4.53 -0.41
N ALA A 301 -10.82 -5.58 0.39
CA ALA A 301 -10.12 -5.66 1.67
C ALA A 301 -8.59 -5.60 1.48
N CYS A 302 -8.05 -6.24 0.44
CA CYS A 302 -6.63 -6.11 0.09
C CYS A 302 -6.27 -4.67 -0.39
N GLU A 303 -7.18 -3.96 -1.07
CA GLU A 303 -6.96 -2.53 -1.39
C GLU A 303 -6.88 -1.65 -0.15
N SER A 304 -7.54 -2.05 0.95
CA SER A 304 -7.46 -1.33 2.23
C SER A 304 -6.14 -1.50 2.96
N GLY A 305 -5.33 -2.50 2.58
CA GLY A 305 -4.14 -2.91 3.30
C GLY A 305 -4.42 -3.68 4.62
N TRP A 306 -5.70 -3.91 4.97
CA TRP A 306 -6.11 -4.66 6.18
C TRP A 306 -6.69 -6.03 5.80
N ASP A 307 -5.89 -6.85 5.17
CA ASP A 307 -6.21 -8.19 4.68
C ASP A 307 -5.67 -9.29 5.63
N PHE A 308 -6.51 -9.82 6.59
CA PHE A 308 -7.91 -9.41 6.78
C PHE A 308 -8.16 -8.96 8.21
N SER A 309 -9.35 -8.40 8.46
CA SER A 309 -9.78 -7.90 9.75
C SER A 309 -11.29 -8.08 9.93
N SER A 310 -11.73 -8.27 11.17
CA SER A 310 -13.14 -8.19 11.59
C SER A 310 -13.85 -6.94 11.12
N ARG A 311 -13.09 -5.86 10.88
CA ARG A 311 -13.55 -4.58 10.33
C ARG A 311 -14.43 -4.72 9.08
N TRP A 312 -14.12 -5.73 8.24
CA TRP A 312 -14.79 -5.98 6.96
C TRP A 312 -15.90 -7.02 7.02
N LEU A 313 -16.04 -7.73 8.15
CA LEU A 313 -16.88 -8.90 8.26
C LEU A 313 -18.25 -8.54 8.85
N SER A 314 -19.35 -8.97 8.21
CA SER A 314 -20.69 -8.59 8.66
C SER A 314 -21.07 -9.16 10.02
N ASP A 315 -20.49 -10.30 10.40
CA ASP A 315 -20.63 -10.92 11.73
C ASP A 315 -19.44 -10.62 12.66
N GLY A 316 -18.45 -9.89 12.18
CA GLY A 316 -17.20 -9.59 12.88
C GLY A 316 -16.25 -10.77 13.05
N LYS A 317 -16.43 -11.90 12.35
CA LYS A 317 -15.67 -13.14 12.56
C LYS A 317 -15.32 -13.92 11.30
N SER A 318 -16.27 -14.10 10.40
CA SER A 318 -16.20 -15.08 9.32
C SER A 318 -15.78 -14.44 8.00
N LEU A 319 -14.65 -14.87 7.43
CA LEU A 319 -14.08 -14.27 6.22
C LEU A 319 -15.03 -14.37 5.01
N HIS A 320 -15.78 -15.47 4.88
CA HIS A 320 -16.79 -15.64 3.81
C HIS A 320 -17.96 -14.66 3.90
N LEU A 321 -18.07 -13.89 5.01
CA LEU A 321 -19.05 -12.83 5.21
C LEU A 321 -18.43 -11.42 5.01
N ALA A 322 -17.30 -11.31 4.32
CA ALA A 322 -16.70 -10.03 3.97
C ALA A 322 -17.68 -9.15 3.17
N GLN A 323 -17.76 -7.87 3.51
CA GLN A 323 -18.65 -6.87 2.91
C GLN A 323 -17.94 -5.54 2.66
N THR A 324 -16.66 -5.59 2.37
CA THR A 324 -15.78 -4.41 2.27
C THR A 324 -16.33 -3.35 1.33
N THR A 325 -16.92 -3.78 0.19
CA THR A 325 -17.51 -2.86 -0.78
C THR A 325 -18.80 -2.18 -0.30
N LEU A 326 -19.35 -2.57 0.83
CA LEU A 326 -20.51 -1.93 1.47
C LEU A 326 -20.09 -0.96 2.58
N ILE A 327 -18.79 -0.78 2.82
CA ILE A 327 -18.27 0.03 3.92
C ILE A 327 -17.61 1.29 3.39
N ILE A 328 -17.94 2.43 3.98
CA ILE A 328 -17.23 3.69 3.84
C ILE A 328 -16.21 3.75 4.98
N PRO A 329 -14.91 3.55 4.70
CA PRO A 329 -13.88 3.53 5.72
C PRO A 329 -13.40 4.94 6.05
N VAL A 330 -13.24 5.23 7.34
CA VAL A 330 -12.88 6.57 7.83
C VAL A 330 -11.45 6.95 7.44
N ASP A 331 -10.53 5.99 7.44
CA ASP A 331 -9.11 6.18 7.08
C ASP A 331 -8.93 6.58 5.60
N LEU A 332 -9.57 5.88 4.66
CA LEU A 332 -9.53 6.23 3.24
C LEU A 332 -10.00 7.67 3.01
N ASN A 333 -11.12 8.03 3.65
CA ASN A 333 -11.69 9.37 3.47
C ASN A 333 -10.84 10.45 4.13
N ALA A 334 -10.16 10.17 5.23
CA ALA A 334 -9.18 11.08 5.83
C ALA A 334 -7.92 11.23 4.94
N LEU A 335 -7.46 10.17 4.29
CA LEU A 335 -6.35 10.21 3.33
C LEU A 335 -6.70 11.03 2.08
N LEU A 336 -7.92 10.89 1.56
CA LEU A 336 -8.39 11.68 0.42
C LEU A 336 -8.61 13.16 0.77
N TYR A 337 -9.03 13.46 1.99
CA TYR A 337 -9.01 14.84 2.51
C TYR A 337 -7.59 15.43 2.44
N ASN A 338 -6.58 14.68 2.88
CA ASN A 338 -5.18 15.12 2.79
C ASN A 338 -4.72 15.30 1.34
N LEU A 339 -5.11 14.41 0.43
CA LEU A 339 -4.78 14.55 -1.00
C LEU A 339 -5.39 15.84 -1.59
N GLU A 340 -6.66 16.13 -1.28
CA GLU A 340 -7.34 17.36 -1.70
C GLU A 340 -6.65 18.61 -1.14
N LYS A 341 -6.23 18.59 0.15
CA LYS A 341 -5.49 19.68 0.79
C LYS A 341 -4.11 19.89 0.15
N THR A 342 -3.40 18.81 -0.16
CA THR A 342 -2.08 18.86 -0.78
C THR A 342 -2.14 19.43 -2.20
N ILE A 343 -3.14 19.04 -2.99
CA ILE A 343 -3.39 19.62 -4.33
C ILE A 343 -3.70 21.12 -4.20
N ALA A 344 -4.56 21.51 -3.26
CA ALA A 344 -4.88 22.92 -3.03
C ALA A 344 -3.63 23.74 -2.65
N GLN A 345 -2.75 23.19 -1.81
CA GLN A 345 -1.49 23.83 -1.43
C GLN A 345 -0.55 24.00 -2.63
N ALA A 346 -0.42 22.97 -3.48
CA ALA A 346 0.40 23.03 -4.67
C ALA A 346 -0.08 24.11 -5.66
N TYR A 347 -1.40 24.25 -5.87
CA TYR A 347 -1.97 25.32 -6.67
C TYR A 347 -1.74 26.71 -6.04
N ALA A 348 -1.85 26.83 -4.71
CA ALA A 348 -1.59 28.09 -4.03
C ALA A 348 -0.13 28.56 -4.18
N ILE A 349 0.83 27.64 -4.20
CA ILE A 349 2.25 27.94 -4.46
C ILE A 349 2.46 28.50 -5.89
N GLN A 350 1.61 28.09 -6.85
CA GLN A 350 1.63 28.58 -8.23
C GLN A 350 0.82 29.85 -8.45
N ASP A 351 0.26 30.47 -7.41
CA ASP A 351 -0.68 31.60 -7.49
C ASP A 351 -2.00 31.28 -8.25
N GLU A 352 -2.32 29.99 -8.44
CA GLU A 352 -3.56 29.50 -9.08
C GLU A 352 -4.73 29.46 -8.07
N THR A 353 -5.13 30.64 -7.59
CA THR A 353 -6.08 30.81 -6.47
C THR A 353 -7.41 30.08 -6.70
N ALA A 354 -8.00 30.18 -7.89
CA ALA A 354 -9.31 29.57 -8.17
C ALA A 354 -9.27 28.02 -8.11
N ALA A 355 -8.17 27.41 -8.59
CA ALA A 355 -7.97 25.97 -8.49
C ALA A 355 -7.74 25.56 -7.02
N ALA A 356 -6.93 26.30 -6.28
CA ALA A 356 -6.71 26.09 -4.86
C ALA A 356 -8.01 26.16 -4.05
N GLU A 357 -8.86 27.15 -4.29
CA GLU A 357 -10.18 27.29 -3.66
C GLU A 357 -11.09 26.11 -3.98
N THR A 358 -11.07 25.62 -5.24
CA THR A 358 -11.86 24.46 -5.67
C THR A 358 -11.49 23.20 -4.88
N TYR A 359 -10.20 22.89 -4.70
CA TYR A 359 -9.77 21.71 -3.95
C TYR A 359 -9.93 21.90 -2.44
N ASN A 360 -9.78 23.12 -1.89
CA ASN A 360 -10.11 23.41 -0.51
C ASN A 360 -11.62 23.20 -0.22
N ALA A 361 -12.50 23.59 -1.14
CA ALA A 361 -13.94 23.35 -1.00
C ALA A 361 -14.27 21.84 -0.98
N LYS A 362 -13.60 21.03 -1.85
CA LYS A 362 -13.75 19.56 -1.82
C LYS A 362 -13.28 18.97 -0.50
N ALA A 363 -12.12 19.38 0.01
CA ALA A 363 -11.61 18.93 1.30
C ALA A 363 -12.56 19.31 2.45
N THR A 364 -13.12 20.51 2.45
CA THR A 364 -14.11 20.95 3.44
C THR A 364 -15.35 20.07 3.42
N ALA A 365 -15.94 19.85 2.23
CA ALA A 365 -17.12 18.99 2.08
C ALA A 365 -16.85 17.55 2.52
N ARG A 366 -15.65 17.01 2.24
CA ARG A 366 -15.25 15.68 2.71
C ARG A 366 -15.10 15.62 4.23
N ALA A 367 -14.49 16.64 4.85
CA ALA A 367 -14.37 16.71 6.30
C ALA A 367 -15.76 16.78 6.98
N GLU A 368 -16.69 17.58 6.44
CA GLU A 368 -18.08 17.64 6.91
C GLU A 368 -18.78 16.28 6.78
N ALA A 369 -18.59 15.58 5.65
CA ALA A 369 -19.14 14.24 5.46
C ALA A 369 -18.53 13.21 6.43
N ILE A 370 -17.22 13.27 6.72
CA ILE A 370 -16.58 12.42 7.73
C ILE A 370 -17.19 12.68 9.11
N GLN A 371 -17.45 13.94 9.47
CA GLN A 371 -18.11 14.29 10.73
C GLN A 371 -19.54 13.74 10.79
N GLN A 372 -20.28 13.79 9.69
CA GLN A 372 -21.67 13.36 9.66
C GLN A 372 -21.85 11.83 9.66
N TYR A 373 -20.99 11.11 8.92
CA TYR A 373 -21.18 9.68 8.66
C TYR A 373 -20.18 8.76 9.37
N CYS A 374 -19.07 9.30 9.88
CA CYS A 374 -18.06 8.48 10.56
C CYS A 374 -17.90 8.83 12.05
N TRP A 375 -18.34 10.00 12.51
CA TRP A 375 -18.31 10.34 13.93
C TRP A 375 -19.53 9.81 14.65
N ASP A 376 -19.34 8.89 15.58
CA ASP A 376 -20.38 8.37 16.46
C ASP A 376 -20.36 9.15 17.79
N GLU A 377 -21.32 10.06 17.93
CA GLU A 377 -21.42 10.92 19.12
C GLU A 377 -21.71 10.12 20.40
N GLU A 378 -22.43 8.98 20.29
CA GLU A 378 -22.76 8.16 21.45
C GLU A 378 -21.52 7.46 22.01
N SER A 379 -20.73 6.79 21.14
CA SER A 379 -19.50 6.14 21.55
C SER A 379 -18.33 7.12 21.76
N GLY A 380 -18.36 8.32 21.14
CA GLY A 380 -17.25 9.26 21.15
C GLY A 380 -16.06 8.81 20.30
N PHE A 381 -16.32 8.11 19.20
CA PHE A 381 -15.29 7.49 18.39
C PHE A 381 -15.59 7.59 16.89
N TYR A 382 -14.55 7.67 16.04
CA TYR A 382 -14.74 7.54 14.60
C TYR A 382 -14.90 6.07 14.23
N ARG A 383 -15.92 5.77 13.45
CA ARG A 383 -16.29 4.43 12.99
C ARG A 383 -16.49 4.42 11.49
N ASP A 384 -16.37 3.25 10.89
CA ASP A 384 -16.76 3.06 9.50
C ASP A 384 -18.29 3.02 9.38
N TYR A 385 -18.79 3.41 8.21
CA TYR A 385 -20.23 3.47 7.93
C TYR A 385 -20.62 2.44 6.88
N ASN A 386 -21.66 1.65 7.16
CA ASN A 386 -22.17 0.66 6.22
C ASN A 386 -23.33 1.25 5.42
N ILE A 387 -23.17 1.32 4.11
CA ILE A 387 -24.16 1.94 3.19
C ILE A 387 -25.45 1.12 3.03
N LEU A 388 -25.40 -0.18 3.28
CA LEU A 388 -26.59 -1.05 3.18
C LEU A 388 -27.48 -0.92 4.41
N THR A 389 -26.88 -0.96 5.61
CA THR A 389 -27.62 -0.84 6.87
C THR A 389 -27.89 0.61 7.28
N GLN A 390 -27.20 1.56 6.62
CA GLN A 390 -27.20 2.99 6.95
C GLN A 390 -26.86 3.26 8.43
N ALA A 391 -25.83 2.55 8.92
CA ALA A 391 -25.41 2.59 10.32
C ALA A 391 -23.89 2.44 10.43
N PHE A 392 -23.33 2.80 11.58
CA PHE A 392 -21.95 2.50 11.90
C PHE A 392 -21.69 1.00 11.93
N THR A 393 -20.49 0.58 11.48
CA THR A 393 -20.06 -0.81 11.67
C THR A 393 -19.82 -1.11 13.15
N PRO A 394 -20.01 -2.37 13.61
CA PRO A 394 -19.87 -2.68 15.04
C PRO A 394 -18.43 -2.63 15.55
N VAL A 395 -17.45 -2.87 14.69
CA VAL A 395 -16.03 -3.01 15.08
C VAL A 395 -15.39 -1.64 15.29
N LEU A 396 -14.78 -1.44 16.46
CA LEU A 396 -13.90 -0.32 16.73
C LEU A 396 -12.48 -0.65 16.26
N SER A 397 -11.84 0.29 15.56
CA SER A 397 -10.53 0.06 14.98
C SER A 397 -9.63 1.29 15.06
N MET A 398 -8.31 1.07 14.95
CA MET A 398 -7.31 2.14 14.92
C MET A 398 -7.42 3.05 13.68
N ALA A 399 -8.32 2.78 12.74
CA ALA A 399 -8.67 3.72 11.68
C ALA A 399 -9.19 5.07 12.22
N ALA A 400 -9.73 5.09 13.44
CA ALA A 400 -10.13 6.31 14.16
C ALA A 400 -8.97 7.29 14.42
N ALA A 401 -7.71 6.86 14.32
CA ALA A 401 -6.55 7.74 14.47
C ALA A 401 -6.31 8.65 13.25
N TYR A 402 -6.82 8.29 12.06
CA TYR A 402 -6.57 9.05 10.83
C TYR A 402 -7.17 10.46 10.84
N PRO A 403 -8.42 10.69 11.30
CA PRO A 403 -8.94 12.04 11.50
C PRO A 403 -8.13 12.90 12.49
N LEU A 404 -7.46 12.29 13.47
CA LEU A 404 -6.55 13.00 14.36
C LEU A 404 -5.23 13.35 13.65
N PHE A 405 -4.68 12.41 12.91
CA PHE A 405 -3.44 12.62 12.15
C PHE A 405 -3.57 13.77 11.15
N PHE A 406 -4.68 13.86 10.43
CA PHE A 406 -4.95 14.92 9.45
C PHE A 406 -5.68 16.16 10.01
N LYS A 407 -5.85 16.25 11.34
CA LYS A 407 -6.48 17.38 12.02
C LYS A 407 -7.92 17.68 11.54
N ILE A 408 -8.69 16.63 11.25
CA ILE A 408 -10.11 16.71 10.92
C ILE A 408 -10.96 16.78 12.20
N ALA A 409 -10.53 16.08 13.25
CA ALA A 409 -11.23 16.05 14.53
C ALA A 409 -11.19 17.41 15.25
N SER A 410 -12.20 17.71 16.08
CA SER A 410 -12.12 18.79 17.06
C SER A 410 -11.22 18.38 18.24
N GLN A 411 -10.83 19.36 19.07
CA GLN A 411 -10.07 19.10 20.30
C GLN A 411 -10.84 18.15 21.23
N GLU A 412 -12.14 18.38 21.42
CA GLU A 412 -13.01 17.56 22.25
C GLU A 412 -13.12 16.12 21.72
N GLN A 413 -13.28 15.94 20.40
CA GLN A 413 -13.30 14.62 19.77
C GLN A 413 -11.98 13.88 19.98
N ALA A 414 -10.84 14.56 19.80
CA ALA A 414 -9.53 13.98 20.02
C ALA A 414 -9.33 13.53 21.48
N GLU A 415 -9.79 14.31 22.45
CA GLU A 415 -9.72 13.94 23.88
C GLU A 415 -10.60 12.73 24.21
N ARG A 416 -11.81 12.64 23.64
CA ARG A 416 -12.70 11.47 23.81
C ARG A 416 -12.08 10.21 23.19
N ILE A 417 -11.54 10.32 21.97
CA ILE A 417 -10.83 9.21 21.31
C ILE A 417 -9.63 8.76 22.14
N ALA A 418 -8.82 9.70 22.65
CA ALA A 418 -7.66 9.37 23.47
C ALA A 418 -8.03 8.57 24.72
N GLN A 419 -9.13 8.87 25.38
CA GLN A 419 -9.63 8.11 26.53
C GLN A 419 -9.94 6.65 26.15
N ILE A 420 -10.58 6.43 25.01
CA ILE A 420 -10.91 5.09 24.52
C ILE A 420 -9.63 4.35 24.07
N LEU A 421 -8.74 5.04 23.37
CA LEU A 421 -7.46 4.46 22.98
C LEU A 421 -6.62 4.03 24.19
N GLU A 422 -6.61 4.85 25.26
CA GLU A 422 -5.88 4.53 26.49
C GLU A 422 -6.52 3.35 27.24
N ALA A 423 -7.86 3.31 27.34
CA ALA A 423 -8.58 2.33 28.12
C ALA A 423 -8.66 0.95 27.42
N ASP A 424 -8.93 0.94 26.10
CA ASP A 424 -9.34 -0.27 25.41
C ASP A 424 -8.29 -0.77 24.38
N PHE A 425 -7.54 0.13 23.74
CA PHE A 425 -6.59 -0.25 22.69
C PHE A 425 -5.14 -0.33 23.16
N LEU A 426 -4.76 0.41 24.19
CA LEU A 426 -3.37 0.47 24.66
C LEU A 426 -3.01 -0.78 25.48
N ARG A 427 -2.24 -1.67 24.87
CA ARG A 427 -1.74 -2.91 25.44
C ARG A 427 -0.29 -2.79 25.94
N PRO A 428 0.28 -3.82 26.59
CA PRO A 428 1.69 -3.79 27.01
C PRO A 428 2.70 -3.49 25.90
N GLY A 429 2.42 -3.91 24.66
CA GLY A 429 3.31 -3.77 23.50
C GLY A 429 2.95 -2.64 22.52
N GLY A 430 1.98 -1.78 22.83
CA GLY A 430 1.49 -0.72 21.94
C GLY A 430 -0.01 -0.81 21.70
N PHE A 431 -0.53 -0.15 20.66
CA PHE A 431 -1.95 -0.23 20.31
C PHE A 431 -2.27 -1.50 19.53
N THR A 432 -3.35 -2.19 19.90
CA THR A 432 -3.94 -3.25 19.07
C THR A 432 -4.72 -2.65 17.89
N SER A 433 -4.87 -3.40 16.78
CA SER A 433 -5.56 -2.90 15.57
C SER A 433 -7.06 -2.75 15.74
N THR A 434 -7.69 -3.75 16.36
CA THR A 434 -9.11 -3.81 16.75
C THR A 434 -9.23 -4.40 18.15
N LEU A 435 -10.45 -4.47 18.67
CA LEU A 435 -10.72 -5.12 19.97
C LEU A 435 -11.15 -6.60 19.81
N GLU A 436 -11.28 -7.08 18.56
CA GLU A 436 -11.75 -8.42 18.25
C GLU A 436 -10.60 -9.42 18.09
N GLU A 437 -10.74 -10.62 18.65
CA GLU A 437 -9.81 -11.74 18.48
C GLU A 437 -10.42 -12.78 17.53
N THR A 438 -10.15 -12.65 16.23
CA THR A 438 -10.73 -13.52 15.21
C THR A 438 -9.76 -14.50 14.58
N GLY A 439 -8.46 -14.34 14.84
CA GLY A 439 -7.39 -15.03 14.13
C GLY A 439 -7.00 -14.35 12.81
N GLN A 440 -7.70 -13.30 12.40
CA GLN A 440 -7.27 -12.47 11.28
C GLN A 440 -6.08 -11.59 11.71
N GLN A 441 -5.15 -11.37 10.79
CA GLN A 441 -3.88 -10.71 11.13
C GLN A 441 -4.01 -9.22 11.51
N TRP A 442 -5.07 -8.53 11.07
CA TRP A 442 -5.35 -7.12 11.39
C TRP A 442 -6.32 -6.95 12.56
N ASP A 443 -6.48 -8.00 13.38
CA ASP A 443 -7.23 -7.97 14.63
C ASP A 443 -6.31 -8.19 15.85
N ALA A 444 -6.85 -8.06 17.05
CA ALA A 444 -6.13 -8.40 18.27
C ALA A 444 -5.63 -9.86 18.22
N PRO A 445 -4.47 -10.17 18.78
CA PRO A 445 -3.58 -9.32 19.59
C PRO A 445 -2.52 -8.55 18.79
N ASN A 446 -2.68 -8.42 17.48
CA ASN A 446 -1.64 -7.83 16.63
C ASN A 446 -1.70 -6.29 16.62
N GLY A 447 -0.52 -5.69 16.70
CA GLY A 447 -0.26 -4.29 16.42
C GLY A 447 0.64 -4.13 15.20
N TRP A 448 0.48 -3.03 14.47
CA TRP A 448 1.13 -2.75 13.21
C TRP A 448 1.79 -1.37 13.22
N ALA A 449 3.02 -1.28 12.75
CA ALA A 449 3.80 -0.05 12.77
C ALA A 449 3.09 1.16 12.13
N PRO A 450 2.38 1.04 10.99
CA PRO A 450 1.57 2.12 10.43
C PRO A 450 0.59 2.72 11.43
N LEU A 451 -0.15 1.88 12.14
CA LEU A 451 -1.19 2.32 13.07
C LEU A 451 -0.61 2.98 14.32
N GLN A 452 0.54 2.48 14.80
CA GLN A 452 1.27 3.12 15.90
C GLN A 452 1.69 4.55 15.53
N TRP A 453 2.22 4.74 14.32
CA TRP A 453 2.64 6.06 13.85
C TRP A 453 1.46 7.00 13.66
N MET A 454 0.37 6.54 13.01
CA MET A 454 -0.82 7.36 12.79
C MET A 454 -1.43 7.82 14.11
N ALA A 455 -1.52 6.93 15.11
CA ALA A 455 -2.02 7.27 16.43
C ALA A 455 -1.08 8.21 17.19
N TYR A 456 0.22 7.90 17.21
CA TYR A 456 1.22 8.72 17.86
C TYR A 456 1.17 10.18 17.38
N GLN A 457 1.33 10.36 16.07
CA GLN A 457 1.35 11.70 15.48
C GLN A 457 -0.03 12.38 15.59
N GLY A 458 -1.12 11.60 15.46
CA GLY A 458 -2.48 12.10 15.67
C GLY A 458 -2.66 12.68 17.08
N LEU A 459 -2.26 11.96 18.10
CA LEU A 459 -2.32 12.43 19.50
C LEU A 459 -1.43 13.67 19.74
N LYS A 460 -0.20 13.66 19.19
CA LYS A 460 0.72 14.82 19.26
C LYS A 460 0.11 16.08 18.65
N ASN A 461 -0.65 15.96 17.56
CA ASN A 461 -1.32 17.10 16.91
C ASN A 461 -2.32 17.85 17.81
N TYR A 462 -2.82 17.20 18.87
CA TYR A 462 -3.78 17.74 19.83
C TYR A 462 -3.18 17.95 21.23
N GLY A 463 -1.85 17.83 21.38
CA GLY A 463 -1.17 18.04 22.67
C GLY A 463 -1.41 16.91 23.68
N LEU A 464 -1.82 15.72 23.21
CA LEU A 464 -2.08 14.53 24.03
C LEU A 464 -0.78 13.72 24.21
N ASP A 465 0.30 14.42 24.54
CA ASP A 465 1.68 13.92 24.53
C ASP A 465 1.90 12.75 25.48
N SER A 466 1.26 12.75 26.65
CA SER A 466 1.42 11.67 27.65
C SER A 466 1.04 10.31 27.08
N LEU A 467 -0.12 10.19 26.44
CA LEU A 467 -0.59 8.96 25.84
C LEU A 467 0.26 8.59 24.61
N ALA A 468 0.56 9.57 23.75
CA ALA A 468 1.40 9.37 22.58
C ALA A 468 2.77 8.76 22.97
N ASN A 469 3.45 9.37 23.95
CA ASN A 469 4.76 8.91 24.39
C ASN A 469 4.70 7.54 25.08
N THR A 470 3.64 7.28 25.87
CA THR A 470 3.42 5.96 26.49
C THR A 470 3.27 4.87 25.42
N ALA A 471 2.46 5.11 24.39
CA ALA A 471 2.25 4.15 23.31
C ALA A 471 3.53 3.92 22.50
N ARG A 472 4.25 4.98 22.13
CA ARG A 472 5.57 4.91 21.46
C ARG A 472 6.54 4.06 22.30
N ASP A 473 6.64 4.30 23.59
CA ASP A 473 7.61 3.61 24.44
C ASP A 473 7.27 2.13 24.61
N ARG A 474 5.98 1.78 24.72
CA ARG A 474 5.53 0.38 24.75
C ARG A 474 5.85 -0.30 23.42
N TRP A 475 5.58 0.35 22.29
CA TRP A 475 5.90 -0.18 20.97
C TRP A 475 7.39 -0.41 20.76
N LEU A 476 8.25 0.57 21.10
CA LEU A 476 9.70 0.42 21.04
C LEU A 476 10.21 -0.71 21.94
N ASN A 477 9.67 -0.83 23.15
CA ASN A 477 10.03 -1.92 24.06
C ASN A 477 9.64 -3.30 23.48
N ASN A 478 8.47 -3.40 22.85
CA ASN A 478 8.03 -4.62 22.16
C ASN A 478 8.98 -4.97 21.01
N ASN A 479 9.30 -4.00 20.16
CA ASN A 479 10.27 -4.19 19.07
C ASN A 479 11.63 -4.65 19.61
N GLU A 480 12.12 -4.06 20.69
CA GLU A 480 13.40 -4.41 21.31
C GLU A 480 13.39 -5.85 21.87
N ILE A 481 12.30 -6.27 22.55
CA ILE A 481 12.16 -7.63 23.07
C ILE A 481 12.25 -8.65 21.93
N VAL A 482 11.47 -8.45 20.84
CA VAL A 482 11.50 -9.35 19.68
C VAL A 482 12.87 -9.32 19.00
N TYR A 483 13.49 -8.15 18.88
CA TYR A 483 14.82 -8.01 18.30
C TYR A 483 15.88 -8.77 19.10
N GLN A 484 15.87 -8.67 20.44
CA GLN A 484 16.80 -9.39 21.30
C GLN A 484 16.63 -10.91 21.24
N GLN A 485 15.40 -11.40 21.02
CA GLN A 485 15.12 -12.84 20.91
C GLN A 485 15.52 -13.42 19.55
N ALA A 486 15.23 -12.68 18.46
CA ALA A 486 15.33 -13.20 17.10
C ALA A 486 16.46 -12.56 16.26
N ASN A 487 17.07 -11.46 16.72
CA ASN A 487 17.96 -10.59 15.96
C ASN A 487 17.34 -10.10 14.63
N LYS A 488 16.03 -9.88 14.63
CA LYS A 488 15.24 -9.50 13.45
C LYS A 488 14.15 -8.50 13.83
N MET A 489 13.86 -7.60 12.89
CA MET A 489 12.61 -6.85 12.89
C MET A 489 11.55 -7.68 12.15
N VAL A 490 10.29 -7.56 12.55
CA VAL A 490 9.19 -8.35 11.97
C VAL A 490 8.06 -7.45 11.47
N GLU A 491 7.20 -8.01 10.65
CA GLU A 491 6.09 -7.33 9.99
C GLU A 491 5.07 -6.74 10.96
N LYS A 492 4.65 -7.54 11.95
CA LYS A 492 3.65 -7.24 12.98
C LYS A 492 4.07 -7.80 14.33
N TYR A 493 3.51 -7.28 15.38
CA TYR A 493 3.90 -7.65 16.77
C TYR A 493 2.67 -8.00 17.59
N ASN A 494 2.79 -9.01 18.45
CA ASN A 494 1.81 -9.27 19.50
C ASN A 494 1.92 -8.16 20.56
N VAL A 495 0.87 -7.35 20.72
CA VAL A 495 0.89 -6.24 21.67
C VAL A 495 0.33 -6.60 23.04
N ASP A 496 -0.39 -7.71 23.18
CA ASP A 496 -0.88 -8.21 24.45
C ASP A 496 0.23 -8.92 25.23
N ASP A 497 1.06 -9.72 24.54
CA ASP A 497 2.23 -10.39 25.10
C ASP A 497 3.46 -10.18 24.21
N PRO A 498 4.31 -9.18 24.51
CA PRO A 498 5.53 -8.90 23.76
C PRO A 498 6.53 -10.05 23.65
N ALA A 499 6.44 -11.07 24.53
CA ALA A 499 7.29 -12.25 24.46
C ALA A 499 6.76 -13.34 23.51
N ALA A 500 5.49 -13.24 23.10
CA ALA A 500 4.86 -14.16 22.17
C ALA A 500 5.02 -13.68 20.72
N SER A 501 5.13 -14.63 19.78
CA SER A 501 5.10 -14.30 18.36
C SER A 501 3.74 -13.74 17.94
N ALA A 502 3.75 -12.74 17.07
CA ALA A 502 2.56 -12.36 16.33
C ALA A 502 2.16 -13.47 15.34
N GLY A 503 0.88 -13.54 15.00
CA GLY A 503 0.36 -14.60 14.15
C GLY A 503 -0.91 -14.18 13.41
N GLY A 504 -1.64 -15.16 12.89
CA GLY A 504 -2.86 -14.98 12.11
C GLY A 504 -2.61 -14.65 10.64
N GLY A 505 -3.70 -14.70 9.85
CA GLY A 505 -3.67 -14.44 8.42
C GLY A 505 -3.24 -15.62 7.55
N GLU A 506 -3.09 -15.36 6.27
CA GLU A 506 -2.90 -16.38 5.22
C GLU A 506 -1.44 -16.83 5.05
N TYR A 507 -0.46 -16.18 5.70
CA TYR A 507 0.96 -16.47 5.51
C TYR A 507 1.76 -16.31 6.82
N PRO A 508 2.93 -16.95 6.93
CA PRO A 508 3.80 -16.82 8.10
C PRO A 508 4.31 -15.40 8.30
N LEU A 509 4.64 -15.06 9.56
CA LEU A 509 5.26 -13.77 9.93
C LEU A 509 6.52 -13.51 9.08
N GLN A 510 6.62 -12.30 8.53
CA GLN A 510 7.73 -11.88 7.66
C GLN A 510 8.80 -11.11 8.43
N ASP A 511 10.06 -11.25 7.98
CA ASP A 511 11.25 -10.68 8.61
C ASP A 511 11.71 -9.39 7.92
N GLY A 512 12.42 -8.52 8.68
CA GLY A 512 13.16 -7.39 8.14
C GLY A 512 12.31 -6.27 7.56
N PHE A 513 11.11 -6.08 8.06
CA PHE A 513 10.01 -5.40 7.39
C PHE A 513 10.14 -3.87 7.39
N GLY A 514 10.07 -3.27 6.19
CA GLY A 514 10.33 -1.85 5.92
C GLY A 514 9.57 -0.87 6.82
N TRP A 515 8.24 -1.02 6.99
CA TRP A 515 7.47 -0.11 7.85
C TRP A 515 7.83 -0.22 9.34
N SER A 516 8.10 -1.45 9.86
CA SER A 516 8.53 -1.64 11.24
C SER A 516 9.89 -0.97 11.48
N ASN A 517 10.81 -1.14 10.52
CA ASN A 517 12.11 -0.49 10.52
C ASN A 517 11.96 1.04 10.53
N GLY A 518 11.13 1.57 9.63
CA GLY A 518 10.96 3.02 9.47
C GLY A 518 10.35 3.69 10.69
N VAL A 519 9.25 3.13 11.21
CA VAL A 519 8.57 3.68 12.39
C VAL A 519 9.42 3.53 13.65
N ALA A 520 10.09 2.38 13.85
CA ALA A 520 10.99 2.20 14.99
C ALA A 520 12.15 3.21 14.97
N LYS A 521 12.79 3.43 13.81
CA LYS A 521 13.84 4.46 13.65
C LYS A 521 13.33 5.84 14.01
N ARG A 522 12.17 6.21 13.49
CA ARG A 522 11.56 7.51 13.77
C ARG A 522 11.24 7.67 15.26
N PHE A 523 10.65 6.67 15.89
CA PHE A 523 10.35 6.69 17.31
C PHE A 523 11.57 6.76 18.22
N LEU A 524 12.70 6.15 17.83
CA LEU A 524 13.96 6.27 18.56
C LEU A 524 14.46 7.71 18.60
N VAL A 525 14.33 8.46 17.50
CA VAL A 525 14.72 9.87 17.44
C VAL A 525 13.75 10.76 18.22
N GLU A 526 12.45 10.55 18.08
CA GLU A 526 11.43 11.28 18.85
C GLU A 526 11.66 11.13 20.35
N LYS A 527 11.98 9.91 20.80
CA LYS A 527 12.30 9.64 22.22
C LYS A 527 13.60 10.32 22.69
N ALA A 528 14.63 10.37 21.85
CA ALA A 528 15.91 11.00 22.20
C ALA A 528 15.84 12.54 22.23
N GLY A 529 14.85 13.14 21.59
CA GLY A 529 14.63 14.59 21.56
C GLY A 529 13.87 15.15 22.76
N GLU A 530 13.33 14.30 23.64
CA GLU A 530 12.66 14.66 24.89
C GLU A 530 13.64 14.77 26.06
#